data_b1abd34b7ebadd6893497b1c1ea3c26b
#
_entry.id   b1abd34b7ebadd6893497b1c1ea3c26b
#
_cell.length_a   1.000
_cell.length_b   1.000
_cell.length_c   1.000
_cell.angle_alpha   90.00
_cell.angle_beta   90.00
_cell.angle_gamma   90.00
#
_symmetry.space_group_name_H-M   'P 1'
#
loop_
_entity.id
_entity.type
_entity.pdbx_description
1 polymer ?
#
loop_
_entity_poly.entity_id
_entity_poly.type
_entity_poly.pdbx_seq_one_letter_code
_entity_poly.pdbx_strand_id
1 'polypeptide(L)'
;LIFLMMSYPTAQTLQLPFLSDLFSQVSNEYPVLKALVPNDIPYDTKSSFSLYINHRKTFTGITDNDRSLTMKKFAELVTNIKNKDSKTAVKELGKEFRSPGHIPICIASEKLLNERKGHTELVISLLEMAGLTPVGSGCEIMGEHGKALQKEDAKKYAEKNNLVFLEGNNIIKAWKQWSK
;
A
#
# COMPACT_ATOMS: atom_id res chain seq x y z
N LEU A 1 -1.86 -1.33 11.81
CA LEU A 1 -1.99 -2.22 10.65
C LEU A 1 -0.64 -2.36 9.94
N ILE A 2 -0.22 -3.58 9.57
CA ILE A 2 0.95 -3.78 8.69
C ILE A 2 0.40 -4.02 7.28
N PHE A 3 0.86 -3.24 6.30
CA PHE A 3 0.30 -3.24 4.95
C PHE A 3 1.37 -3.03 3.89
N LEU A 4 1.04 -3.42 2.66
CA LEU A 4 1.82 -3.14 1.46
C LEU A 4 1.28 -1.89 0.77
N MET A 5 2.18 -1.14 0.15
CA MET A 5 1.88 0.00 -0.71
C MET A 5 2.47 -0.27 -2.08
N MET A 6 1.75 0.02 -3.14
CA MET A 6 2.25 -0.11 -4.51
C MET A 6 1.80 1.02 -5.41
N SER A 7 2.52 1.20 -6.51
CA SER A 7 2.18 2.21 -7.52
C SER A 7 0.92 1.82 -8.32
N TYR A 8 0.22 2.81 -8.84
CA TYR A 8 -0.95 2.61 -9.71
C TYR A 8 -0.61 1.80 -10.98
N PRO A 9 0.48 2.06 -11.71
CA PRO A 9 0.85 1.25 -12.87
C PRO A 9 1.08 -0.24 -12.52
N THR A 10 1.65 -0.53 -11.35
CA THR A 10 1.79 -1.90 -10.84
C THR A 10 0.42 -2.55 -10.62
N ALA A 11 -0.52 -1.82 -10.01
CA ALA A 11 -1.88 -2.31 -9.80
C ALA A 11 -2.59 -2.61 -11.14
N GLN A 12 -2.42 -1.74 -12.13
CA GLN A 12 -2.97 -1.95 -13.48
C GLN A 12 -2.38 -3.22 -14.14
N THR A 13 -1.07 -3.42 -14.04
CA THR A 13 -0.41 -4.62 -14.58
C THR A 13 -0.92 -5.90 -13.92
N LEU A 14 -1.12 -5.87 -12.60
CA LEU A 14 -1.64 -6.99 -11.81
C LEU A 14 -3.18 -7.10 -11.84
N GLN A 15 -3.88 -6.14 -12.46
CA GLN A 15 -5.34 -6.02 -12.48
C GLN A 15 -5.95 -6.04 -11.06
N LEU A 16 -5.25 -5.44 -10.10
CA LEU A 16 -5.74 -5.32 -8.73
C LEU A 16 -6.67 -4.10 -8.61
N PRO A 17 -7.94 -4.30 -8.18
CA PRO A 17 -8.89 -3.21 -8.05
C PRO A 17 -8.74 -2.44 -6.73
N PHE A 18 -9.25 -1.23 -6.66
CA PHE A 18 -9.64 -0.66 -5.37
C PHE A 18 -10.85 -1.42 -4.83
N LEU A 19 -10.86 -1.73 -3.54
CA LEU A 19 -12.02 -2.42 -2.92
C LEU A 19 -13.32 -1.62 -3.03
N SER A 20 -13.26 -0.30 -2.91
CA SER A 20 -14.42 0.57 -3.08
C SER A 20 -15.07 0.41 -4.46
N ASP A 21 -14.26 0.29 -5.52
CA ASP A 21 -14.75 0.12 -6.88
C ASP A 21 -15.35 -1.28 -7.07
N LEU A 22 -14.67 -2.32 -6.55
CA LEU A 22 -15.17 -3.68 -6.56
C LEU A 22 -16.52 -3.80 -5.83
N PHE A 23 -16.61 -3.22 -4.62
CA PHE A 23 -17.84 -3.23 -3.82
C PHE A 23 -18.98 -2.51 -4.54
N SER A 24 -18.70 -1.40 -5.20
CA SER A 24 -19.69 -0.68 -6.01
C SER A 24 -20.25 -1.57 -7.15
N GLN A 25 -19.38 -2.30 -7.85
CA GLN A 25 -19.77 -3.19 -8.95
C GLN A 25 -20.71 -4.32 -8.50
N VAL A 26 -20.46 -4.92 -7.33
CA VAL A 26 -21.24 -6.06 -6.82
C VAL A 26 -22.33 -5.66 -5.83
N SER A 27 -22.53 -4.38 -5.58
CA SER A 27 -23.46 -3.86 -4.57
C SER A 27 -24.95 -4.18 -4.84
N ASN A 28 -25.32 -4.52 -6.07
CA ASN A 28 -26.67 -4.98 -6.39
C ASN A 28 -26.93 -6.41 -5.91
N GLU A 29 -25.89 -7.26 -5.90
CA GLU A 29 -25.97 -8.63 -5.38
C GLU A 29 -25.88 -8.64 -3.85
N TYR A 30 -25.11 -7.69 -3.28
CA TYR A 30 -24.86 -7.57 -1.84
C TYR A 30 -25.24 -6.16 -1.34
N PRO A 31 -26.54 -5.91 -1.02
CA PRO A 31 -27.02 -4.58 -0.63
C PRO A 31 -26.30 -3.96 0.57
N VAL A 32 -25.73 -4.78 1.45
CA VAL A 32 -24.89 -4.31 2.59
C VAL A 32 -23.71 -3.45 2.12
N LEU A 33 -23.18 -3.69 0.94
CA LEU A 33 -22.06 -2.90 0.39
C LEU A 33 -22.47 -1.47 0.06
N LYS A 34 -23.73 -1.23 -0.31
CA LYS A 34 -24.28 0.12 -0.47
C LYS A 34 -24.38 0.86 0.87
N ALA A 35 -24.74 0.14 1.93
CA ALA A 35 -24.85 0.71 3.26
C ALA A 35 -23.48 1.03 3.90
N LEU A 36 -22.41 0.35 3.44
CA LEU A 36 -21.04 0.51 3.94
C LEU A 36 -20.16 1.42 3.08
N VAL A 37 -20.76 2.16 2.13
CA VAL A 37 -19.97 3.10 1.29
C VAL A 37 -19.26 4.11 2.18
N PRO A 38 -17.92 4.25 2.09
CA PRO A 38 -17.15 5.20 2.91
C PRO A 38 -17.27 6.61 2.33
N ASN A 39 -18.38 7.28 2.57
CA ASN A 39 -18.69 8.64 2.11
C ASN A 39 -18.42 9.73 3.16
N ASP A 40 -17.88 9.36 4.30
CA ASP A 40 -17.65 10.19 5.48
C ASP A 40 -16.18 10.16 5.96
N ILE A 41 -15.25 9.79 5.09
CA ILE A 41 -13.81 9.78 5.42
C ILE A 41 -13.34 11.23 5.63
N PRO A 42 -12.90 11.61 6.86
CA PRO A 42 -12.64 13.02 7.18
C PRO A 42 -11.37 13.59 6.54
N TYR A 43 -10.51 12.75 5.99
CA TYR A 43 -9.19 13.13 5.46
C TYR A 43 -8.98 12.69 4.00
N ASP A 44 -9.95 12.02 3.40
CA ASP A 44 -9.81 11.49 2.04
C ASP A 44 -11.16 11.36 1.34
N THR A 45 -11.14 11.34 0.02
CA THR A 45 -12.34 11.15 -0.82
C THR A 45 -12.56 9.69 -1.23
N LYS A 46 -11.53 8.84 -1.11
CA LYS A 46 -11.55 7.44 -1.52
C LYS A 46 -10.57 6.61 -0.69
N SER A 47 -10.98 5.41 -0.31
CA SER A 47 -10.09 4.42 0.30
C SER A 47 -9.05 3.92 -0.71
N SER A 48 -7.78 3.86 -0.32
CA SER A 48 -6.70 3.30 -1.13
C SER A 48 -6.56 1.77 -1.01
N PHE A 49 -7.39 1.12 -0.20
CA PHE A 49 -7.33 -0.33 -0.02
C PHE A 49 -7.70 -1.09 -1.30
N SER A 50 -6.89 -2.13 -1.57
CA SER A 50 -7.14 -3.20 -2.51
C SER A 50 -7.33 -4.53 -1.76
N LEU A 51 -7.04 -5.65 -2.40
CA LEU A 51 -7.20 -6.98 -1.83
C LEU A 51 -6.24 -7.22 -0.65
N TYR A 52 -6.63 -8.18 0.19
CA TYR A 52 -5.79 -8.72 1.25
C TYR A 52 -5.19 -10.03 0.78
N ILE A 53 -3.89 -10.20 0.91
CA ILE A 53 -3.18 -11.36 0.38
C ILE A 53 -2.35 -12.09 1.44
N ASN A 54 -2.07 -13.35 1.15
CA ASN A 54 -1.01 -14.16 1.77
C ASN A 54 -0.20 -14.83 0.67
N HIS A 55 1.10 -14.97 0.88
CA HIS A 55 1.90 -15.87 0.04
C HIS A 55 1.48 -17.33 0.30
N ARG A 56 1.43 -18.18 -0.75
CA ARG A 56 0.91 -19.55 -0.63
C ARG A 56 1.73 -20.47 0.28
N LYS A 57 3.00 -20.13 0.52
CA LYS A 57 3.88 -20.88 1.44
C LYS A 57 3.73 -20.50 2.89
N THR A 58 2.87 -19.52 3.23
CA THR A 58 2.58 -19.18 4.63
C THR A 58 1.68 -20.23 5.27
N PHE A 59 1.83 -20.45 6.56
CA PHE A 59 0.93 -21.31 7.31
C PHE A 59 -0.38 -20.58 7.62
N THR A 60 -0.38 -19.65 8.58
CA THR A 60 -1.55 -18.82 8.87
C THR A 60 -1.55 -17.50 8.09
N GLY A 61 -0.39 -16.95 7.80
CA GLY A 61 -0.21 -15.65 7.18
C GLY A 61 -0.15 -14.47 8.15
N ILE A 62 -0.32 -14.70 9.46
CA ILE A 62 -0.40 -13.62 10.46
C ILE A 62 0.87 -13.46 11.30
N THR A 63 1.69 -14.50 11.44
CA THR A 63 2.95 -14.42 12.18
C THR A 63 3.93 -13.46 11.48
N ASP A 64 4.92 -12.94 12.21
CA ASP A 64 5.91 -12.02 11.65
C ASP A 64 6.67 -12.64 10.47
N ASN A 65 7.03 -13.92 10.56
CA ASN A 65 7.68 -14.65 9.48
C ASN A 65 6.77 -14.76 8.25
N ASP A 66 5.50 -15.11 8.43
CA ASP A 66 4.53 -15.23 7.36
C ASP A 66 4.25 -13.88 6.68
N ARG A 67 4.09 -12.81 7.46
CA ARG A 67 3.89 -11.46 6.93
C ARG A 67 5.13 -10.98 6.18
N SER A 68 6.32 -11.18 6.76
CA SER A 68 7.60 -10.85 6.11
C SER A 68 7.77 -11.60 4.79
N LEU A 69 7.46 -12.92 4.77
CA LEU A 69 7.49 -13.72 3.55
C LEU A 69 6.55 -13.16 2.48
N THR A 70 5.29 -12.85 2.86
CA THR A 70 4.30 -12.31 1.94
C THR A 70 4.78 -10.99 1.32
N MET A 71 5.28 -10.05 2.14
CA MET A 71 5.72 -8.74 1.67
C MET A 71 6.96 -8.81 0.78
N LYS A 72 7.98 -9.60 1.18
CA LYS A 72 9.19 -9.78 0.39
C LYS A 72 8.89 -10.42 -0.96
N LYS A 73 8.10 -11.50 -0.97
CA LYS A 73 7.73 -12.20 -2.21
C LYS A 73 6.87 -11.33 -3.12
N PHE A 74 6.04 -10.45 -2.57
CA PHE A 74 5.29 -9.51 -3.39
C PHE A 74 6.20 -8.48 -4.09
N ALA A 75 7.19 -7.93 -3.39
CA ALA A 75 8.15 -7.02 -4.00
C ALA A 75 9.02 -7.73 -5.08
N GLU A 76 9.45 -8.97 -4.85
CA GLU A 76 10.14 -9.80 -5.83
C GLU A 76 9.26 -10.04 -7.07
N LEU A 77 7.98 -10.39 -6.88
CA LEU A 77 7.03 -10.55 -7.98
C LEU A 77 6.94 -9.27 -8.82
N VAL A 78 6.72 -8.12 -8.18
CA VAL A 78 6.60 -6.83 -8.89
C VAL A 78 7.86 -6.51 -9.68
N THR A 79 9.04 -6.77 -9.14
CA THR A 79 10.31 -6.62 -9.86
C THR A 79 10.35 -7.50 -11.11
N ASN A 80 9.92 -8.76 -10.98
CA ASN A 80 9.97 -9.76 -12.04
C ASN A 80 8.93 -9.54 -13.16
N ILE A 81 7.84 -8.83 -12.87
CA ILE A 81 6.78 -8.56 -13.86
C ILE A 81 6.89 -7.21 -14.56
N LYS A 82 7.87 -6.39 -14.23
CA LYS A 82 8.03 -4.99 -14.72
C LYS A 82 7.84 -4.83 -16.24
N ASN A 83 8.25 -5.84 -17.02
CA ASN A 83 8.17 -5.81 -18.49
C ASN A 83 7.24 -6.92 -19.03
N LYS A 84 6.34 -7.47 -18.21
CA LYS A 84 5.40 -8.52 -18.65
C LYS A 84 4.03 -7.92 -18.95
N ASP A 85 3.29 -8.58 -19.84
CA ASP A 85 1.89 -8.27 -20.07
C ASP A 85 1.02 -8.65 -18.85
N SER A 86 -0.14 -8.01 -18.73
CA SER A 86 -1.04 -8.21 -17.57
C SER A 86 -1.50 -9.66 -17.43
N LYS A 87 -1.72 -10.38 -18.53
CA LYS A 87 -2.16 -11.79 -18.46
C LYS A 87 -1.09 -12.67 -17.79
N THR A 88 0.16 -12.46 -18.14
CA THR A 88 1.31 -13.14 -17.54
C THR A 88 1.47 -12.72 -16.07
N ALA A 89 1.39 -11.42 -15.78
CA ALA A 89 1.54 -10.89 -14.42
C ALA A 89 0.47 -11.44 -13.47
N VAL A 90 -0.79 -11.47 -13.88
CA VAL A 90 -1.91 -12.04 -13.11
C VAL A 90 -1.71 -13.54 -12.86
N LYS A 91 -1.23 -14.28 -13.87
CA LYS A 91 -0.94 -15.71 -13.72
C LYS A 91 0.18 -15.97 -12.70
N GLU A 92 1.25 -15.17 -12.73
CA GLU A 92 2.35 -15.26 -11.76
C GLU A 92 1.87 -14.90 -10.34
N LEU A 93 1.07 -13.83 -10.20
CA LEU A 93 0.45 -13.49 -8.92
C LEU A 93 -0.37 -14.67 -8.35
N GLY A 94 -1.24 -15.24 -9.15
CA GLY A 94 -2.10 -16.36 -8.74
C GLY A 94 -1.35 -17.65 -8.38
N LYS A 95 -0.15 -17.88 -8.95
CA LYS A 95 0.70 -19.01 -8.57
C LYS A 95 1.29 -18.84 -7.17
N GLU A 96 1.68 -17.63 -6.81
CA GLU A 96 2.43 -17.37 -5.58
C GLU A 96 1.55 -16.90 -4.42
N PHE A 97 0.42 -16.26 -4.71
CA PHE A 97 -0.42 -15.62 -3.69
C PHE A 97 -1.85 -16.17 -3.69
N ARG A 98 -2.52 -15.96 -2.56
CA ARG A 98 -3.95 -16.23 -2.35
C ARG A 98 -4.62 -15.03 -1.70
N SER A 99 -5.89 -14.82 -2.00
CA SER A 99 -6.78 -13.84 -1.37
C SER A 99 -8.11 -14.54 -1.03
N PRO A 100 -8.76 -14.19 0.10
CA PRO A 100 -8.34 -13.24 1.12
C PRO A 100 -7.08 -13.68 1.90
N GLY A 101 -6.40 -12.70 2.51
CA GLY A 101 -5.21 -12.91 3.33
C GLY A 101 -5.12 -11.93 4.50
N HIS A 102 -3.93 -11.79 5.07
CA HIS A 102 -3.68 -10.96 6.26
C HIS A 102 -2.86 -9.70 5.97
N ILE A 103 -2.34 -9.55 4.76
CA ILE A 103 -1.61 -8.34 4.35
C ILE A 103 -2.49 -7.55 3.39
N PRO A 104 -3.06 -6.42 3.84
CA PRO A 104 -3.76 -5.50 2.97
C PRO A 104 -2.79 -4.80 2.01
N ILE A 105 -3.26 -4.51 0.81
CA ILE A 105 -2.56 -3.72 -0.18
C ILE A 105 -3.22 -2.36 -0.29
N CYS A 106 -2.42 -1.28 -0.30
CA CYS A 106 -2.84 0.07 -0.64
C CYS A 106 -2.28 0.45 -2.01
N ILE A 107 -3.13 0.94 -2.90
CA ILE A 107 -2.75 1.43 -4.21
C ILE A 107 -2.58 2.96 -4.14
N ALA A 108 -1.45 3.47 -4.59
CA ALA A 108 -1.24 4.91 -4.73
C ALA A 108 -2.14 5.47 -5.83
N SER A 109 -2.50 6.75 -5.72
CA SER A 109 -3.21 7.47 -6.77
C SER A 109 -2.38 7.52 -8.07
N GLU A 110 -3.07 7.63 -9.22
CA GLU A 110 -2.43 7.58 -10.54
C GLU A 110 -1.35 8.64 -10.70
N LYS A 111 -1.62 9.86 -10.25
CA LYS A 111 -0.69 11.00 -10.37
C LYS A 111 0.14 11.24 -9.10
N LEU A 112 0.21 10.24 -8.21
CA LEU A 112 0.96 10.30 -6.95
C LEU A 112 0.72 11.62 -6.18
N LEU A 113 1.79 12.28 -5.75
CA LEU A 113 1.74 13.52 -4.96
C LEU A 113 1.14 14.73 -5.69
N ASN A 114 0.90 14.63 -7.00
CA ASN A 114 0.17 15.64 -7.76
C ASN A 114 -1.36 15.52 -7.59
N GLU A 115 -1.83 14.37 -7.11
CA GLU A 115 -3.25 14.10 -6.89
C GLU A 115 -3.57 13.94 -5.41
N ARG A 116 -2.85 13.09 -4.70
CA ARG A 116 -3.09 12.77 -3.30
C ARG A 116 -1.79 12.89 -2.47
N LYS A 117 -1.89 13.38 -1.24
CA LYS A 117 -0.73 13.56 -0.33
C LYS A 117 -0.77 12.60 0.86
N GLY A 118 -1.22 11.36 0.63
CA GLY A 118 -1.25 10.30 1.64
C GLY A 118 0.09 9.60 1.82
N HIS A 119 0.20 8.79 2.87
CA HIS A 119 1.43 8.02 3.15
C HIS A 119 1.77 7.05 2.03
N THR A 120 0.77 6.47 1.35
CA THR A 120 0.98 5.59 0.20
C THR A 120 1.71 6.32 -0.92
N GLU A 121 1.25 7.51 -1.30
CA GLU A 121 1.89 8.33 -2.33
C GLU A 121 3.28 8.82 -1.91
N LEU A 122 3.46 9.20 -0.64
CA LEU A 122 4.77 9.62 -0.11
C LEU A 122 5.81 8.50 -0.22
N VAL A 123 5.45 7.27 0.19
CA VAL A 123 6.36 6.12 0.12
C VAL A 123 6.66 5.73 -1.32
N ILE A 124 5.65 5.65 -2.19
CA ILE A 124 5.86 5.28 -3.59
C ILE A 124 6.70 6.35 -4.32
N SER A 125 6.46 7.63 -4.07
CA SER A 125 7.29 8.71 -4.64
C SER A 125 8.75 8.64 -4.18
N LEU A 126 9.01 8.29 -2.93
CA LEU A 126 10.37 8.07 -2.43
C LEU A 126 11.05 6.90 -3.15
N LEU A 127 10.36 5.80 -3.35
CA LEU A 127 10.90 4.62 -4.03
C LEU A 127 11.18 4.92 -5.52
N GLU A 128 10.31 5.67 -6.19
CA GLU A 128 10.52 6.09 -7.58
C GLU A 128 11.71 7.05 -7.71
N MET A 129 11.82 8.06 -6.83
CA MET A 129 12.96 8.96 -6.79
C MET A 129 14.29 8.22 -6.53
N ALA A 130 14.25 7.13 -5.76
CA ALA A 130 15.40 6.28 -5.49
C ALA A 130 15.70 5.25 -6.59
N GLY A 131 14.89 5.16 -7.65
CA GLY A 131 15.02 4.15 -8.71
C GLY A 131 14.75 2.72 -8.25
N LEU A 132 14.01 2.55 -7.15
CA LEU A 132 13.67 1.25 -6.59
C LEU A 132 12.33 0.72 -7.11
N THR A 133 12.09 -0.58 -6.91
CA THR A 133 10.78 -1.18 -7.17
C THR A 133 9.70 -0.45 -6.37
N PRO A 134 8.61 0.04 -7.01
CA PRO A 134 7.60 0.89 -6.35
C PRO A 134 6.62 0.08 -5.50
N VAL A 135 7.17 -0.68 -4.56
CA VAL A 135 6.46 -1.45 -3.52
C VAL A 135 7.13 -1.20 -2.19
N GLY A 136 6.37 -0.72 -1.23
CA GLY A 136 6.81 -0.48 0.14
C GLY A 136 5.92 -1.18 1.15
N SER A 137 6.39 -1.28 2.37
CA SER A 137 5.58 -1.72 3.52
C SER A 137 5.56 -0.63 4.58
N GLY A 138 4.49 -0.57 5.33
CA GLY A 138 4.33 0.40 6.40
C GLY A 138 3.46 -0.11 7.54
N CYS A 139 3.56 0.58 8.66
CA CYS A 139 2.64 0.45 9.78
C CYS A 139 2.56 1.78 10.53
N GLU A 140 1.42 2.03 11.15
CA GLU A 140 1.24 3.16 12.04
C GLU A 140 1.96 2.91 13.37
N ILE A 141 2.61 3.94 13.89
CA ILE A 141 3.16 3.91 15.26
C ILE A 141 2.08 4.41 16.21
N MET A 142 1.69 3.56 17.15
CA MET A 142 0.67 3.87 18.14
C MET A 142 1.31 4.52 19.38
N GLY A 143 0.66 5.57 19.88
CA GLY A 143 1.00 6.16 21.17
C GLY A 143 0.36 5.41 22.34
N GLU A 144 0.84 5.68 23.56
CA GLU A 144 0.39 5.00 24.79
C GLU A 144 -1.08 5.23 25.14
N HIS A 145 -1.70 6.29 24.63
CA HIS A 145 -3.09 6.67 24.92
C HIS A 145 -4.10 6.18 23.86
N GLY A 146 -3.76 5.14 23.10
CA GLY A 146 -4.63 4.58 22.06
C GLY A 146 -4.81 5.46 20.83
N LYS A 147 -4.00 6.52 20.67
CA LYS A 147 -3.95 7.39 19.50
C LYS A 147 -2.67 7.15 18.70
N ALA A 148 -2.60 7.69 17.50
CA ALA A 148 -1.34 7.72 16.75
C ALA A 148 -0.25 8.44 17.55
N LEU A 149 1.00 7.97 17.44
CA LEU A 149 2.14 8.61 18.06
C LEU A 149 2.28 10.05 17.52
N GLN A 150 2.46 11.01 18.42
CA GLN A 150 2.63 12.42 18.05
C GLN A 150 3.94 12.62 17.28
N LYS A 151 3.95 13.58 16.35
CA LYS A 151 5.11 13.83 15.48
C LYS A 151 6.42 14.04 16.25
N GLU A 152 6.39 14.83 17.32
CA GLU A 152 7.58 15.11 18.12
C GLU A 152 8.13 13.86 18.83
N ASP A 153 7.24 12.97 19.28
CA ASP A 153 7.64 11.72 19.90
C ASP A 153 8.10 10.69 18.86
N ALA A 154 7.51 10.69 17.67
CA ALA A 154 8.00 9.89 16.54
C ALA A 154 9.41 10.32 16.12
N LYS A 155 9.71 11.62 16.14
CA LYS A 155 11.05 12.13 15.87
C LYS A 155 12.05 11.66 16.92
N LYS A 156 11.73 11.80 18.21
CA LYS A 156 12.56 11.29 19.32
C LYS A 156 12.77 9.78 19.21
N TYR A 157 11.73 9.03 18.86
CA TYR A 157 11.83 7.59 18.64
C TYR A 157 12.80 7.26 17.51
N ALA A 158 12.73 7.96 16.39
CA ALA A 158 13.63 7.78 15.27
C ALA A 158 15.09 8.09 15.67
N GLU A 159 15.33 9.22 16.35
CA GLU A 159 16.65 9.60 16.87
C GLU A 159 17.22 8.53 17.82
N LYS A 160 16.43 8.10 18.81
CA LYS A 160 16.83 7.07 19.79
C LYS A 160 17.20 5.73 19.14
N ASN A 161 16.53 5.36 18.04
CA ASN A 161 16.73 4.08 17.36
C ASN A 161 17.60 4.20 16.09
N ASN A 162 18.23 5.35 15.86
CA ASN A 162 19.05 5.62 14.66
C ASN A 162 18.29 5.35 13.35
N LEU A 163 17.03 5.80 13.29
CA LEU A 163 16.16 5.68 12.13
C LEU A 163 16.06 7.03 11.40
N VAL A 164 15.81 6.98 10.10
CA VAL A 164 15.54 8.18 9.31
C VAL A 164 14.15 8.71 9.65
N PHE A 165 14.05 10.02 9.92
CA PHE A 165 12.80 10.73 10.09
C PHE A 165 12.61 11.71 8.94
N LEU A 166 11.49 11.60 8.21
CA LEU A 166 11.15 12.49 7.11
C LEU A 166 9.75 13.09 7.31
N GLU A 167 9.63 14.38 7.08
CA GLU A 167 8.33 15.03 7.02
C GLU A 167 7.78 14.99 5.59
N GLY A 168 6.47 14.76 5.44
CA GLY A 168 5.81 14.67 4.14
C GLY A 168 6.06 15.91 3.25
N ASN A 169 6.11 17.12 3.86
CA ASN A 169 6.42 18.34 3.12
C ASN A 169 7.80 18.34 2.45
N ASN A 170 8.79 17.69 3.05
CA ASN A 170 10.13 17.58 2.46
C ASN A 170 10.11 16.64 1.25
N ILE A 171 9.37 15.52 1.37
CA ILE A 171 9.18 14.56 0.26
C ILE A 171 8.44 15.25 -0.89
N ILE A 172 7.37 15.99 -0.61
CA ILE A 172 6.59 16.73 -1.63
C ILE A 172 7.47 17.77 -2.36
N LYS A 173 8.34 18.47 -1.64
CA LYS A 173 9.27 19.43 -2.25
C LYS A 173 10.28 18.73 -3.18
N ALA A 174 10.87 17.64 -2.73
CA ALA A 174 11.80 16.83 -3.52
C ALA A 174 11.12 16.27 -4.77
N TRP A 175 9.91 15.71 -4.62
CA TRP A 175 9.11 15.20 -5.73
C TRP A 175 8.84 16.26 -6.81
N LYS A 176 8.45 17.47 -6.43
CA LYS A 176 8.20 18.56 -7.36
C LYS A 176 9.45 19.00 -8.16
N GLN A 177 10.64 18.75 -7.65
CA GLN A 177 11.89 19.03 -8.36
C GLN A 177 12.27 17.88 -9.28
N TRP A 178 12.03 16.65 -8.85
CA TRP A 178 12.41 15.45 -9.57
C TRP A 178 11.44 15.12 -10.72
N SER A 179 10.16 15.39 -10.58
CA SER A 179 9.10 15.04 -11.55
C SER A 179 8.90 16.09 -12.68
N LYS A 180 9.77 17.09 -12.77
CA LYS A 180 9.79 18.06 -13.87
C LYS A 180 10.50 17.44 -15.08
#